data_32aa097dc79ac4c0ca6df7523394d79c
#
_entry.id   32aa097dc79ac4c0ca6df7523394d79c
#
_cell.length_a   1.000
_cell.length_b   1.000
_cell.length_c   1.000
_cell.angle_alpha   90.00
_cell.angle_beta   90.00
_cell.angle_gamma   90.00
#
_symmetry.space_group_name_H-M   'P 1'
#
loop_
_entity.id
_entity.type
_entity.pdbx_description
1 polymer ?
#
loop_
_entity_poly.entity_id
_entity_poly.type
_entity_poly.pdbx_seq_one_letter_code
_entity_poly.pdbx_strand_id
1 'polypeptide(L)'
;MSRFALSPLWELTQALRLLASEPRQRDRAVLRPWLLRARDRYGALARETDLGVIDALNPPGWGADFLAPVPASVHTTIGDLLDQVRSTPADQAQREVAVALGRQPRVDPRVERILTSDQVAGYVAEVLAAAWRALLEPEWRTLRAILERDVVYRAGQLASKGWAAALTDLHADLSWRQGRIEMSRWSAGNGGRGDDGADLGGRGLLFIPSVFGWPRVALSLDPPWPPALIYPARGVSALWEQPGRAGSGTALHRLLGGSRAAILLALEDPASTTQLAGTLGQSLGGIGDHLAVLREAGLVARARSGRSVLYRRTPVGDALAAAELQVRPRQRALGEGDEQHRYAGHGQGPGHPQERPRGGHRTELCLGEGRGGFGRYADDDQ
;
A
#
# COMPACT_ATOMS: atom_id res chain seq x y z
N MET A 1 -6.69 21.30 -1.37
CA MET A 1 -7.70 20.31 -0.89
C MET A 1 -7.13 18.91 -1.06
N SER A 2 -7.07 18.11 0.01
CA SER A 2 -6.51 16.75 -0.07
C SER A 2 -7.59 15.73 -0.37
N ARG A 3 -7.25 14.64 -1.09
CA ARG A 3 -8.19 13.61 -1.55
C ARG A 3 -7.52 12.24 -1.58
N PHE A 4 -8.32 11.18 -1.71
CA PHE A 4 -7.85 9.82 -1.87
C PHE A 4 -8.00 9.35 -3.32
N ALA A 5 -7.10 8.47 -3.76
CA ALA A 5 -7.20 7.78 -5.04
C ALA A 5 -6.64 6.34 -4.92
N LEU A 6 -6.99 5.49 -5.90
CA LEU A 6 -6.45 4.14 -6.03
C LEU A 6 -5.60 4.06 -7.30
N SER A 7 -4.43 3.44 -7.21
CA SER A 7 -3.53 3.25 -8.34
C SER A 7 -3.32 1.76 -8.65
N PRO A 8 -4.12 1.17 -9.56
CA PRO A 8 -3.87 -0.20 -10.02
C PRO A 8 -2.46 -0.39 -10.58
N LEU A 9 -1.95 0.62 -11.27
CA LEU A 9 -0.64 0.55 -11.92
C LEU A 9 0.51 0.65 -10.91
N TRP A 10 0.36 1.45 -9.86
CA TRP A 10 1.31 1.43 -8.75
C TRP A 10 1.36 0.06 -8.07
N GLU A 11 0.20 -0.54 -7.78
CA GLU A 11 0.14 -1.90 -7.23
C GLU A 11 0.89 -2.90 -8.12
N LEU A 12 0.69 -2.82 -9.44
CA LEU A 12 1.36 -3.68 -10.40
C LEU A 12 2.87 -3.49 -10.39
N THR A 13 3.36 -2.25 -10.45
CA THR A 13 4.81 -1.97 -10.47
C THR A 13 5.51 -2.43 -9.19
N GLN A 14 4.85 -2.27 -8.03
CA GLN A 14 5.38 -2.79 -6.77
C GLN A 14 5.33 -4.32 -6.71
N ALA A 15 4.28 -4.96 -7.21
CA ALA A 15 4.18 -6.40 -7.31
C ALA A 15 5.29 -7.00 -8.20
N LEU A 16 5.56 -6.40 -9.37
CA LEU A 16 6.66 -6.78 -10.26
C LEU A 16 8.00 -6.65 -9.56
N ARG A 17 8.29 -5.51 -8.90
CA ARG A 17 9.51 -5.30 -8.13
C ARG A 17 9.71 -6.36 -7.04
N LEU A 18 8.61 -6.75 -6.37
CA LEU A 18 8.66 -7.78 -5.34
C LEU A 18 8.96 -9.16 -5.91
N LEU A 19 8.44 -9.48 -7.09
CA LEU A 19 8.65 -10.77 -7.78
C LEU A 19 10.04 -10.87 -8.42
N ALA A 20 10.58 -9.76 -8.96
CA ALA A 20 11.91 -9.68 -9.56
C ALA A 20 13.04 -9.79 -8.53
N SER A 21 12.82 -9.32 -7.29
CA SER A 21 13.86 -9.29 -6.27
C SER A 21 13.83 -10.53 -5.38
N GLU A 22 15.01 -11.05 -5.00
CA GLU A 22 15.09 -12.09 -3.96
C GLU A 22 14.57 -11.56 -2.62
N PRO A 23 13.71 -12.30 -1.90
CA PRO A 23 13.04 -11.80 -0.72
C PRO A 23 14.02 -11.62 0.46
N ARG A 24 14.27 -10.40 0.89
CA ARG A 24 14.78 -10.16 2.24
C ARG A 24 13.66 -10.51 3.24
N GLN A 25 13.93 -11.45 4.11
CA GLN A 25 12.95 -12.31 4.78
C GLN A 25 11.99 -11.63 5.78
N ARG A 26 12.31 -10.46 6.35
CA ARG A 26 11.52 -9.87 7.45
C ARG A 26 10.38 -8.94 7.02
N ASP A 27 10.58 -8.16 5.96
CA ASP A 27 9.60 -7.11 5.57
C ASP A 27 8.45 -7.63 4.72
N ARG A 28 8.46 -8.91 4.34
CA ARG A 28 7.56 -9.52 3.36
C ARG A 28 6.72 -10.68 3.88
N ALA A 29 6.75 -10.95 5.17
CA ALA A 29 5.99 -12.06 5.76
C ALA A 29 4.50 -12.00 5.41
N VAL A 30 3.94 -10.79 5.41
CA VAL A 30 2.54 -10.55 5.07
C VAL A 30 2.23 -10.85 3.60
N LEU A 31 3.14 -10.54 2.67
CA LEU A 31 2.95 -10.72 1.21
C LEU A 31 3.43 -12.10 0.71
N ARG A 32 4.15 -12.86 1.54
CA ARG A 32 4.73 -14.15 1.15
C ARG A 32 3.74 -15.14 0.52
N PRO A 33 2.52 -15.32 1.06
CA PRO A 33 1.57 -16.27 0.46
C PRO A 33 1.17 -15.88 -0.97
N TRP A 34 1.04 -14.57 -1.24
CA TRP A 34 0.77 -14.08 -2.58
C TRP A 34 1.97 -14.28 -3.51
N LEU A 35 3.16 -13.90 -3.06
CA LEU A 35 4.39 -14.04 -3.84
C LEU A 35 4.63 -15.49 -4.27
N LEU A 36 4.35 -16.46 -3.40
CA LEU A 36 4.47 -17.88 -3.74
C LEU A 36 3.48 -18.30 -4.83
N ARG A 37 2.23 -17.84 -4.78
CA ARG A 37 1.21 -18.15 -5.81
C ARG A 37 1.48 -17.44 -7.14
N ALA A 38 1.99 -16.21 -7.08
CA ALA A 38 2.26 -15.41 -8.28
C ALA A 38 3.54 -15.81 -9.02
N ARG A 39 4.46 -16.57 -8.38
CA ARG A 39 5.78 -16.89 -8.90
C ARG A 39 5.73 -17.65 -10.24
N ASP A 40 4.86 -18.64 -10.34
CA ASP A 40 4.73 -19.44 -11.58
C ASP A 40 4.16 -18.60 -12.72
N ARG A 41 3.17 -17.75 -12.43
CA ARG A 41 2.59 -16.80 -13.39
C ARG A 41 3.63 -15.76 -13.84
N TYR A 42 4.42 -15.23 -12.90
CA TYR A 42 5.53 -14.33 -13.20
C TYR A 42 6.59 -14.99 -14.06
N GLY A 43 6.99 -16.23 -13.75
CA GLY A 43 7.96 -17.00 -14.55
C GLY A 43 7.46 -17.31 -15.97
N ALA A 44 6.16 -17.57 -16.16
CA ALA A 44 5.55 -17.71 -17.49
C ALA A 44 5.59 -16.38 -18.26
N LEU A 45 5.14 -15.31 -17.63
CA LEU A 45 5.15 -13.97 -18.20
C LEU A 45 6.56 -13.51 -18.62
N ALA A 46 7.59 -13.76 -17.79
CA ALA A 46 8.97 -13.39 -18.07
C ALA A 46 9.58 -14.11 -19.29
N ARG A 47 9.00 -15.23 -19.73
CA ARG A 47 9.41 -15.91 -20.96
C ARG A 47 8.77 -15.32 -22.22
N GLU A 48 7.62 -14.67 -22.07
CA GLU A 48 6.81 -14.14 -23.18
C GLU A 48 6.94 -12.62 -23.33
N THR A 49 7.47 -11.94 -22.30
CA THR A 49 7.45 -10.49 -22.20
C THR A 49 8.77 -9.97 -21.64
N ASP A 50 9.28 -8.86 -22.18
CA ASP A 50 10.53 -8.24 -21.75
C ASP A 50 10.36 -7.47 -20.42
N LEU A 51 10.13 -8.20 -19.32
CA LEU A 51 9.98 -7.57 -17.98
C LEU A 51 11.22 -6.78 -17.54
N GLY A 52 12.39 -7.08 -18.08
CA GLY A 52 13.63 -6.32 -17.85
C GLY A 52 13.51 -4.83 -18.20
N VAL A 53 12.59 -4.46 -19.08
CA VAL A 53 12.29 -3.06 -19.40
C VAL A 53 11.68 -2.34 -18.18
N ILE A 54 10.77 -3.01 -17.47
CA ILE A 54 10.15 -2.46 -16.26
C ILE A 54 11.15 -2.39 -15.12
N ASP A 55 11.97 -3.42 -14.94
CA ASP A 55 13.01 -3.46 -13.92
C ASP A 55 14.04 -2.35 -14.14
N ALA A 56 14.45 -2.13 -15.39
CA ALA A 56 15.40 -1.08 -15.75
C ALA A 56 14.84 0.33 -15.50
N LEU A 57 13.53 0.54 -15.67
CA LEU A 57 12.87 1.81 -15.38
C LEU A 57 12.51 1.99 -13.89
N ASN A 58 12.76 0.97 -13.06
CA ASN A 58 12.38 0.96 -11.65
C ASN A 58 13.54 0.53 -10.72
N PRO A 59 14.74 1.13 -10.85
CA PRO A 59 15.91 0.79 -10.03
C PRO A 59 15.65 1.01 -8.52
N PRO A 60 16.46 0.42 -7.64
CA PRO A 60 16.32 0.61 -6.19
C PRO A 60 16.33 2.08 -5.79
N GLY A 61 15.31 2.50 -5.04
CA GLY A 61 15.19 3.86 -4.53
C GLY A 61 14.70 4.90 -5.54
N TRP A 62 14.35 4.50 -6.77
CA TRP A 62 13.80 5.40 -7.79
C TRP A 62 12.84 4.61 -8.71
N GLY A 63 11.99 5.32 -9.44
CA GLY A 63 11.14 4.77 -10.48
C GLY A 63 10.77 5.86 -11.46
N ALA A 64 10.70 5.54 -12.75
CA ALA A 64 10.24 6.47 -13.76
C ALA A 64 8.75 6.82 -13.49
N ASP A 65 8.43 8.11 -13.48
CA ASP A 65 7.07 8.57 -13.13
C ASP A 65 6.03 8.09 -14.14
N PHE A 66 6.41 8.01 -15.42
CA PHE A 66 5.48 7.52 -16.44
C PHE A 66 5.14 6.03 -16.33
N LEU A 67 5.89 5.22 -15.55
CA LEU A 67 5.51 3.83 -15.25
C LEU A 67 4.24 3.71 -14.42
N ALA A 68 3.98 4.68 -13.55
CA ALA A 68 2.84 4.65 -12.65
C ALA A 68 2.29 6.06 -12.46
N PRO A 69 1.70 6.65 -13.51
CA PRO A 69 1.13 7.99 -13.46
C PRO A 69 0.11 8.09 -12.30
N VAL A 70 0.02 9.30 -11.75
CA VAL A 70 -0.81 9.56 -10.56
C VAL A 70 -2.29 9.45 -10.92
N PRO A 71 -3.07 8.61 -10.23
CA PRO A 71 -4.48 8.40 -10.53
C PRO A 71 -5.32 9.65 -10.22
N ALA A 72 -6.38 9.87 -11.01
CA ALA A 72 -7.27 11.00 -10.80
C ALA A 72 -8.20 10.84 -9.59
N SER A 73 -8.63 9.61 -9.27
CA SER A 73 -9.62 9.32 -8.22
C SER A 73 -9.58 7.86 -7.77
N VAL A 74 -10.45 7.50 -6.81
CA VAL A 74 -10.68 6.11 -6.39
C VAL A 74 -11.35 5.24 -7.49
N HIS A 75 -11.86 5.85 -8.56
CA HIS A 75 -12.50 5.16 -9.67
C HIS A 75 -11.59 4.97 -10.89
N THR A 76 -10.35 5.48 -10.83
CA THR A 76 -9.37 5.32 -11.90
C THR A 76 -9.15 3.85 -12.21
N THR A 77 -9.28 3.48 -13.48
CA THR A 77 -9.09 2.11 -13.95
C THR A 77 -7.67 1.86 -14.43
N ILE A 78 -7.30 0.59 -14.59
CA ILE A 78 -6.02 0.23 -15.22
C ILE A 78 -5.94 0.74 -16.66
N GLY A 79 -7.05 0.70 -17.41
CA GLY A 79 -7.12 1.23 -18.78
C GLY A 79 -6.77 2.72 -18.84
N ASP A 80 -7.38 3.55 -17.96
CA ASP A 80 -7.10 4.98 -17.89
C ASP A 80 -5.60 5.26 -17.65
N LEU A 81 -4.96 4.48 -16.78
CA LEU A 81 -3.54 4.65 -16.47
C LEU A 81 -2.62 4.14 -17.60
N LEU A 82 -2.96 3.04 -18.24
CA LEU A 82 -2.21 2.55 -19.40
C LEU A 82 -2.30 3.52 -20.58
N ASP A 83 -3.43 4.17 -20.77
CA ASP A 83 -3.58 5.20 -21.80
C ASP A 83 -2.74 6.45 -21.47
N GLN A 84 -2.63 6.82 -20.19
CA GLN A 84 -1.71 7.86 -19.75
C GLN A 84 -0.24 7.46 -20.00
N VAL A 85 0.16 6.22 -19.71
CA VAL A 85 1.50 5.71 -20.06
C VAL A 85 1.76 5.85 -21.58
N ARG A 86 0.83 5.38 -22.43
CA ARG A 86 0.96 5.45 -23.89
C ARG A 86 1.09 6.87 -24.40
N SER A 87 0.38 7.80 -23.78
CA SER A 87 0.36 9.21 -24.16
C SER A 87 1.50 10.04 -23.57
N THR A 88 2.42 9.42 -22.84
CA THR A 88 3.62 10.12 -22.31
C THR A 88 4.43 10.71 -23.46
N PRO A 89 4.72 12.03 -23.44
CA PRO A 89 5.54 12.66 -24.47
C PRO A 89 6.92 11.98 -24.58
N ALA A 90 7.37 11.77 -25.82
CA ALA A 90 8.62 11.04 -26.08
C ALA A 90 9.84 11.69 -25.37
N ASP A 91 9.89 13.03 -25.34
CA ASP A 91 10.94 13.77 -24.66
C ASP A 91 10.91 13.59 -23.14
N GLN A 92 9.72 13.48 -22.53
CA GLN A 92 9.58 13.15 -21.12
C GLN A 92 10.04 11.72 -20.85
N ALA A 93 9.54 10.75 -21.62
CA ALA A 93 9.92 9.35 -21.47
C ALA A 93 11.45 9.17 -21.59
N GLN A 94 12.09 9.81 -22.59
CA GLN A 94 13.53 9.72 -22.78
C GLN A 94 14.34 10.39 -21.67
N ARG A 95 13.88 11.50 -21.10
CA ARG A 95 14.52 12.10 -19.91
C ARG A 95 14.50 11.13 -18.72
N GLU A 96 13.37 10.50 -18.46
CA GLU A 96 13.21 9.55 -17.35
C GLU A 96 14.02 8.26 -17.60
N VAL A 97 14.05 7.76 -18.84
CA VAL A 97 14.91 6.64 -19.26
C VAL A 97 16.38 6.95 -19.00
N ALA A 98 16.86 8.13 -19.39
CA ALA A 98 18.25 8.53 -19.18
C ALA A 98 18.62 8.54 -17.69
N VAL A 99 17.71 9.04 -16.82
CA VAL A 99 17.90 9.01 -15.37
C VAL A 99 17.95 7.56 -14.86
N ALA A 100 17.04 6.70 -15.33
CA ALA A 100 16.97 5.29 -14.92
C ALA A 100 18.26 4.54 -15.28
N LEU A 101 18.73 4.68 -16.52
CA LEU A 101 19.96 4.06 -17.01
C LEU A 101 21.20 4.56 -16.26
N GLY A 102 21.27 5.87 -15.96
CA GLY A 102 22.35 6.45 -15.19
C GLY A 102 22.44 5.96 -13.73
N ARG A 103 21.39 5.34 -13.21
CA ARG A 103 21.33 4.77 -11.84
C ARG A 103 21.74 3.29 -11.77
N GLN A 104 22.00 2.67 -12.90
CA GLN A 104 22.33 1.24 -12.98
C GLN A 104 23.70 1.04 -13.61
N PRO A 105 24.54 0.15 -13.05
CA PRO A 105 25.89 -0.07 -13.57
C PRO A 105 25.89 -0.82 -14.90
N ARG A 106 24.89 -1.60 -15.17
CA ARG A 106 24.72 -2.37 -16.43
C ARG A 106 23.25 -2.66 -16.67
N VAL A 107 22.81 -2.46 -17.91
CA VAL A 107 21.51 -2.87 -18.44
C VAL A 107 21.76 -3.79 -19.64
N ASP A 108 20.91 -4.77 -19.85
CA ASP A 108 20.99 -5.64 -21.03
C ASP A 108 20.93 -4.78 -22.29
N PRO A 109 21.84 -4.95 -23.27
CA PRO A 109 21.84 -4.15 -24.50
C PRO A 109 20.56 -4.24 -25.34
N ARG A 110 19.80 -5.34 -25.21
CA ARG A 110 18.49 -5.46 -25.83
C ARG A 110 17.46 -4.55 -25.14
N VAL A 111 17.44 -4.56 -23.82
CA VAL A 111 16.57 -3.69 -23.00
C VAL A 111 16.91 -2.23 -23.24
N GLU A 112 18.20 -1.87 -23.26
CA GLU A 112 18.65 -0.51 -23.52
C GLU A 112 18.18 0.01 -24.88
N ARG A 113 18.28 -0.81 -25.94
CA ARG A 113 17.78 -0.46 -27.29
C ARG A 113 16.26 -0.20 -27.29
N ILE A 114 15.47 -0.96 -26.54
CA ILE A 114 14.03 -0.76 -26.42
C ILE A 114 13.77 0.57 -25.72
N LEU A 115 14.46 0.80 -24.60
CA LEU A 115 14.28 2.00 -23.76
C LEU A 115 14.67 3.30 -24.50
N THR A 116 15.67 3.24 -25.38
CA THR A 116 16.12 4.41 -26.15
C THR A 116 15.31 4.64 -27.42
N SER A 117 14.27 3.85 -27.69
CA SER A 117 13.40 4.03 -28.85
C SER A 117 12.35 5.12 -28.61
N ASP A 118 11.90 5.77 -29.68
CA ASP A 118 10.83 6.79 -29.62
C ASP A 118 9.47 6.18 -29.22
N GLN A 119 9.34 4.84 -29.28
CA GLN A 119 8.11 4.12 -28.97
C GLN A 119 8.11 3.52 -27.56
N VAL A 120 9.05 3.88 -26.70
CA VAL A 120 9.24 3.30 -25.37
C VAL A 120 7.96 3.34 -24.52
N ALA A 121 7.21 4.44 -24.52
CA ALA A 121 6.00 4.59 -23.73
C ALA A 121 4.90 3.60 -24.16
N GLY A 122 4.69 3.45 -25.47
CA GLY A 122 3.76 2.44 -26.03
C GLY A 122 4.17 1.01 -25.68
N TYR A 123 5.46 0.69 -25.86
CA TYR A 123 6.00 -0.63 -25.54
C TYR A 123 5.84 -0.96 -24.03
N VAL A 124 6.21 -0.03 -23.17
CA VAL A 124 6.05 -0.17 -21.71
C VAL A 124 4.58 -0.42 -21.34
N ALA A 125 3.64 0.32 -21.95
CA ALA A 125 2.22 0.12 -21.70
C ALA A 125 1.74 -1.29 -22.08
N GLU A 126 2.24 -1.86 -23.18
CA GLU A 126 1.90 -3.24 -23.58
C GLU A 126 2.48 -4.28 -22.60
N VAL A 127 3.73 -4.10 -22.15
CA VAL A 127 4.35 -4.96 -21.14
C VAL A 127 3.56 -4.89 -19.82
N LEU A 128 3.17 -3.69 -19.38
CA LEU A 128 2.37 -3.51 -18.18
C LEU A 128 0.96 -4.09 -18.32
N ALA A 129 0.32 -3.97 -19.50
CA ALA A 129 -0.97 -4.59 -19.78
C ALA A 129 -0.92 -6.12 -19.73
N ALA A 130 0.13 -6.72 -20.27
CA ALA A 130 0.36 -8.16 -20.17
C ALA A 130 0.58 -8.61 -18.73
N ALA A 131 1.41 -7.86 -17.98
CA ALA A 131 1.67 -8.13 -16.58
C ALA A 131 0.41 -7.98 -15.69
N TRP A 132 -0.42 -6.98 -15.96
CA TRP A 132 -1.69 -6.81 -15.27
C TRP A 132 -2.60 -8.03 -15.42
N ARG A 133 -2.84 -8.46 -16.67
CA ARG A 133 -3.70 -9.62 -16.97
C ARG A 133 -3.20 -10.89 -16.31
N ALA A 134 -1.89 -11.10 -16.30
CA ALA A 134 -1.29 -12.31 -15.75
C ALA A 134 -1.27 -12.30 -14.20
N LEU A 135 -1.02 -11.18 -13.57
CA LEU A 135 -0.66 -11.14 -12.14
C LEU A 135 -1.75 -10.57 -11.25
N LEU A 136 -2.34 -9.42 -11.59
CA LEU A 136 -3.23 -8.70 -10.67
C LEU A 136 -4.70 -8.72 -11.04
N GLU A 137 -5.04 -8.76 -12.31
CA GLU A 137 -6.45 -8.76 -12.75
C GLU A 137 -7.29 -9.86 -12.07
N PRO A 138 -6.81 -11.13 -11.95
CA PRO A 138 -7.57 -12.19 -11.31
C PRO A 138 -7.88 -11.92 -9.83
N GLU A 139 -7.04 -11.16 -9.16
CA GLU A 139 -7.15 -10.86 -7.72
C GLU A 139 -7.56 -9.41 -7.43
N TRP A 140 -7.71 -8.59 -8.48
CA TRP A 140 -7.93 -7.15 -8.33
C TRP A 140 -9.17 -6.80 -7.54
N ARG A 141 -10.23 -7.54 -7.69
CA ARG A 141 -11.47 -7.32 -6.91
C ARG A 141 -11.21 -7.36 -5.40
N THR A 142 -10.42 -8.30 -4.95
CA THR A 142 -10.08 -8.47 -3.53
C THR A 142 -9.11 -7.38 -3.07
N LEU A 143 -8.07 -7.10 -3.86
CA LEU A 143 -7.11 -6.03 -3.59
C LEU A 143 -7.81 -4.67 -3.48
N ARG A 144 -8.65 -4.36 -4.47
CA ARG A 144 -9.42 -3.11 -4.51
C ARG A 144 -10.33 -2.96 -3.27
N ALA A 145 -11.00 -4.02 -2.84
CA ALA A 145 -11.86 -3.97 -1.66
C ALA A 145 -11.09 -3.59 -0.38
N ILE A 146 -9.83 -4.02 -0.25
CA ILE A 146 -8.96 -3.64 0.87
C ILE A 146 -8.57 -2.17 0.78
N LEU A 147 -8.13 -1.73 -0.40
CA LEU A 147 -7.75 -0.34 -0.63
C LEU A 147 -8.92 0.62 -0.39
N GLU A 148 -10.11 0.31 -0.91
CA GLU A 148 -11.33 1.11 -0.69
C GLU A 148 -11.73 1.16 0.78
N ARG A 149 -11.58 0.05 1.50
CA ARG A 149 -11.86 -0.02 2.94
C ARG A 149 -10.91 0.88 3.74
N ASP A 150 -9.63 0.88 3.42
CA ASP A 150 -8.66 1.78 4.03
C ASP A 150 -9.01 3.24 3.76
N VAL A 151 -9.38 3.60 2.52
CA VAL A 151 -9.85 4.94 2.16
C VAL A 151 -11.05 5.37 3.02
N VAL A 152 -12.06 4.51 3.16
CA VAL A 152 -13.24 4.80 3.99
C VAL A 152 -12.86 5.03 5.45
N TYR A 153 -12.00 4.19 6.00
CA TYR A 153 -11.50 4.35 7.36
C TYR A 153 -10.76 5.68 7.55
N ARG A 154 -9.80 5.98 6.66
CA ARG A 154 -8.99 7.21 6.73
C ARG A 154 -9.82 8.47 6.53
N ALA A 155 -10.75 8.46 5.60
CA ALA A 155 -11.69 9.55 5.39
C ALA A 155 -12.55 9.79 6.64
N GLY A 156 -13.00 8.73 7.31
CA GLY A 156 -13.72 8.79 8.57
C GLY A 156 -12.88 9.39 9.70
N GLN A 157 -11.61 8.99 9.85
CA GLN A 157 -10.69 9.56 10.83
C GLN A 157 -10.44 11.04 10.55
N LEU A 158 -10.21 11.41 9.29
CA LEU A 158 -9.99 12.77 8.88
C LEU A 158 -11.19 13.68 9.20
N ALA A 159 -12.41 13.21 8.87
CA ALA A 159 -13.64 13.94 9.12
C ALA A 159 -13.99 14.10 10.61
N SER A 160 -13.65 13.11 11.45
CA SER A 160 -14.03 13.07 12.86
C SER A 160 -12.95 13.60 13.81
N LYS A 161 -11.67 13.43 13.48
CA LYS A 161 -10.54 13.71 14.37
C LYS A 161 -9.47 14.62 13.77
N GLY A 162 -9.63 15.01 12.47
CA GLY A 162 -8.68 15.88 11.78
C GLY A 162 -7.38 15.19 11.33
N TRP A 163 -6.49 15.98 10.72
CA TRP A 163 -5.26 15.51 10.08
C TRP A 163 -4.29 14.81 11.02
N ALA A 164 -4.09 15.35 12.22
CA ALA A 164 -3.15 14.75 13.16
C ALA A 164 -3.49 13.29 13.47
N ALA A 165 -4.75 12.99 13.75
CA ALA A 165 -5.21 11.63 14.05
C ALA A 165 -5.21 10.73 12.81
N ALA A 166 -5.58 11.27 11.64
CA ALA A 166 -5.58 10.51 10.40
C ALA A 166 -4.17 10.06 9.97
N LEU A 167 -3.14 10.86 10.26
CA LEU A 167 -1.75 10.59 9.89
C LEU A 167 -0.97 9.79 10.93
N THR A 168 -1.30 9.94 12.24
CA THR A 168 -0.59 9.23 13.33
C THR A 168 -0.58 7.71 13.14
N ASP A 169 -1.67 7.17 12.60
CA ASP A 169 -1.84 5.72 12.38
C ASP A 169 -1.51 5.28 10.94
N LEU A 170 -0.94 6.18 10.13
CA LEU A 170 -0.65 5.91 8.74
C LEU A 170 0.68 5.18 8.59
N HIS A 171 1.72 5.69 9.20
CA HIS A 171 3.05 5.08 9.27
C HIS A 171 3.87 5.68 10.42
N ALA A 172 4.74 4.87 11.05
CA ALA A 172 5.58 5.32 12.17
C ALA A 172 6.54 6.47 11.80
N ASP A 173 6.92 6.55 10.53
CA ASP A 173 7.81 7.60 10.02
C ASP A 173 7.07 8.90 9.64
N LEU A 174 5.73 8.94 9.77
CA LEU A 174 4.92 10.11 9.43
C LEU A 174 4.37 10.76 10.70
N SER A 175 4.45 12.09 10.78
CA SER A 175 3.82 12.86 11.83
C SER A 175 3.22 14.16 11.28
N TRP A 176 2.22 14.69 11.99
CA TRP A 176 1.62 15.98 11.67
C TRP A 176 2.00 16.99 12.74
N ARG A 177 2.66 18.06 12.34
CA ARG A 177 3.00 19.16 13.25
C ARG A 177 2.81 20.51 12.56
N GLN A 178 2.10 21.43 13.22
CA GLN A 178 1.97 22.83 12.78
C GLN A 178 1.58 23.03 11.31
N GLY A 179 0.63 22.22 10.81
CA GLY A 179 0.21 22.32 9.41
C GLY A 179 1.12 21.61 8.40
N ARG A 180 2.09 20.82 8.87
CA ARG A 180 3.09 20.13 8.05
C ARG A 180 3.05 18.63 8.27
N ILE A 181 3.36 17.86 7.22
CA ILE A 181 3.66 16.42 7.31
C ILE A 181 5.18 16.28 7.42
N GLU A 182 5.65 15.75 8.56
CA GLU A 182 7.04 15.42 8.79
C GLU A 182 7.28 13.94 8.50
N MET A 183 8.36 13.63 7.80
CA MET A 183 8.81 12.27 7.52
C MET A 183 10.19 12.04 8.12
N SER A 184 10.32 11.06 9.04
CA SER A 184 11.57 10.78 9.76
C SER A 184 12.59 9.97 8.94
N ARG A 185 12.15 9.25 7.89
CA ARG A 185 13.00 8.47 6.97
C ARG A 185 12.50 8.62 5.55
N TRP A 186 13.05 9.54 4.81
CA TRP A 186 12.83 9.60 3.40
C TRP A 186 14.02 9.00 2.65
N SER A 187 13.79 7.90 1.96
CA SER A 187 14.70 7.44 0.93
C SER A 187 14.36 8.24 -0.32
N ALA A 188 15.18 9.27 -0.60
CA ALA A 188 15.01 10.13 -1.77
C ALA A 188 15.18 9.30 -3.06
N GLY A 189 14.11 8.63 -3.49
CA GLY A 189 14.06 7.87 -4.73
C GLY A 189 14.04 8.78 -5.95
N ASN A 190 13.32 9.87 -5.88
CA ASN A 190 13.12 10.82 -6.99
C ASN A 190 13.72 12.17 -6.68
N GLY A 191 15.07 12.29 -6.73
CA GLY A 191 15.74 13.60 -6.83
C GLY A 191 15.57 14.57 -5.65
N GLY A 192 14.89 14.17 -4.58
CA GLY A 192 14.67 15.00 -3.40
C GLY A 192 15.98 15.32 -2.72
N ARG A 193 16.39 16.59 -2.76
CA ARG A 193 17.49 17.11 -1.96
C ARG A 193 17.08 16.99 -0.50
N GLY A 194 17.99 16.46 0.30
CA GLY A 194 17.75 16.28 1.73
C GLY A 194 17.38 17.59 2.44
N ASP A 195 16.73 17.47 3.57
CA ASP A 195 16.39 18.46 4.60
C ASP A 195 15.49 19.67 4.21
N ASP A 196 15.27 19.94 2.93
CA ASP A 196 14.43 21.03 2.47
C ASP A 196 13.00 20.49 2.26
N GLY A 197 12.06 20.96 3.09
CA GLY A 197 10.64 20.64 2.95
C GLY A 197 10.11 21.01 1.57
N ALA A 198 9.14 20.25 1.05
CA ALA A 198 8.45 20.60 -0.18
C ALA A 198 7.20 21.42 0.13
N ASP A 199 7.15 22.65 -0.37
CA ASP A 199 5.93 23.45 -0.37
C ASP A 199 4.99 22.96 -1.49
N LEU A 200 3.81 22.51 -1.10
CA LEU A 200 2.81 22.07 -2.06
C LEU A 200 2.08 23.22 -2.77
N GLY A 201 2.36 24.47 -2.39
CA GLY A 201 1.79 25.67 -3.04
C GLY A 201 0.26 25.67 -3.08
N GLY A 202 -0.42 25.09 -2.10
CA GLY A 202 -1.87 24.96 -2.07
C GLY A 202 -2.47 23.90 -3.02
N ARG A 203 -1.64 23.14 -3.78
CA ARG A 203 -2.09 22.09 -4.72
C ARG A 203 -2.83 20.93 -4.02
N GLY A 204 -2.74 20.84 -2.69
CA GLY A 204 -3.25 19.70 -1.94
C GLY A 204 -2.33 18.48 -2.02
N LEU A 205 -2.74 17.39 -1.39
CA LEU A 205 -2.02 16.12 -1.41
C LEU A 205 -2.97 14.98 -1.72
N LEU A 206 -2.56 14.10 -2.62
CA LEU A 206 -3.28 12.89 -2.96
C LEU A 206 -2.77 11.75 -2.07
N PHE A 207 -3.67 11.05 -1.40
CA PHE A 207 -3.38 9.90 -0.58
C PHE A 207 -3.71 8.61 -1.33
N ILE A 208 -2.71 7.73 -1.50
CA ILE A 208 -2.85 6.48 -2.26
C ILE A 208 -2.49 5.31 -1.33
N PRO A 209 -3.47 4.52 -0.86
CA PRO A 209 -3.19 3.30 -0.13
C PRO A 209 -2.58 2.26 -1.06
N SER A 210 -1.65 1.45 -0.55
CA SER A 210 -0.99 0.39 -1.31
C SER A 210 -0.84 -0.90 -0.50
N VAL A 211 -1.11 -2.02 -1.15
CA VAL A 211 -0.89 -3.37 -0.60
C VAL A 211 0.56 -3.80 -0.81
N PHE A 212 1.08 -3.65 -2.03
CA PHE A 212 2.42 -4.12 -2.39
C PHE A 212 3.54 -3.12 -2.06
N GLY A 213 3.20 -1.88 -1.74
CA GLY A 213 4.15 -0.87 -1.23
C GLY A 213 4.59 -1.13 0.22
N TRP A 214 3.93 -2.05 0.94
CA TRP A 214 4.25 -2.39 2.34
C TRP A 214 5.73 -2.78 2.54
N PRO A 215 6.39 -2.36 3.61
CA PRO A 215 5.93 -1.49 4.70
C PRO A 215 6.31 -0.01 4.51
N ARG A 216 6.56 0.44 3.30
CA ARG A 216 7.17 1.74 3.00
C ARG A 216 6.15 2.80 2.64
N VAL A 217 6.52 4.05 2.89
CA VAL A 217 5.85 5.24 2.37
C VAL A 217 6.65 5.76 1.18
N ALA A 218 5.97 6.20 0.13
CA ALA A 218 6.58 6.86 -1.01
C ALA A 218 5.91 8.20 -1.29
N LEU A 219 6.66 9.14 -1.86
CA LEU A 219 6.19 10.45 -2.29
C LEU A 219 6.45 10.62 -3.77
N SER A 220 5.48 11.18 -4.47
CA SER A 220 5.63 11.73 -5.81
C SER A 220 5.31 13.22 -5.72
N LEU A 221 6.29 14.08 -5.96
CA LEU A 221 6.17 15.53 -5.79
C LEU A 221 6.50 16.30 -7.05
N ASP A 222 7.12 15.63 -8.03
CA ASP A 222 7.65 16.25 -9.24
C ASP A 222 6.55 16.57 -10.26
N PRO A 223 6.56 17.77 -10.87
CA PRO A 223 5.70 18.08 -11.99
C PRO A 223 5.94 17.12 -13.17
N PRO A 224 4.91 16.85 -13.97
CA PRO A 224 3.60 17.51 -14.03
C PRO A 224 2.54 16.92 -13.07
N TRP A 225 2.88 15.93 -12.28
CA TRP A 225 1.93 15.19 -11.46
C TRP A 225 1.47 15.95 -10.22
N PRO A 226 0.24 15.77 -9.76
CA PRO A 226 -0.18 16.29 -8.47
C PRO A 226 0.62 15.60 -7.36
N PRO A 227 1.00 16.33 -6.28
CA PRO A 227 1.68 15.74 -5.14
C PRO A 227 0.91 14.55 -4.58
N ALA A 228 1.59 13.42 -4.39
CA ALA A 228 0.98 12.18 -3.90
C ALA A 228 1.82 11.54 -2.79
N LEU A 229 1.12 11.05 -1.76
CA LEU A 229 1.66 10.23 -0.68
C LEU A 229 1.09 8.83 -0.82
N ILE A 230 1.96 7.88 -1.09
CA ILE A 230 1.63 6.47 -1.18
C ILE A 230 1.98 5.82 0.16
N TYR A 231 1.05 5.09 0.76
CA TYR A 231 1.20 4.54 2.10
C TYR A 231 0.67 3.12 2.22
N PRO A 232 1.16 2.31 3.19
CA PRO A 232 0.68 0.95 3.41
C PRO A 232 -0.80 0.91 3.79
N ALA A 233 -1.62 0.20 3.02
CA ALA A 233 -3.02 -0.03 3.34
C ALA A 233 -3.17 -0.91 4.59
N ARG A 234 -4.22 -0.70 5.38
CA ARG A 234 -4.60 -1.55 6.51
C ARG A 234 -5.24 -2.84 6.04
N GLY A 235 -5.14 -3.89 6.87
CA GLY A 235 -5.83 -5.15 6.64
C GLY A 235 -5.22 -6.03 5.55
N VAL A 236 -4.00 -5.76 5.11
CA VAL A 236 -3.28 -6.55 4.10
C VAL A 236 -3.09 -8.01 4.54
N SER A 237 -2.90 -8.27 5.84
CA SER A 237 -2.80 -9.63 6.39
C SER A 237 -4.05 -10.49 6.12
N ALA A 238 -5.22 -9.87 6.10
CA ALA A 238 -6.49 -10.58 5.83
C ALA A 238 -6.59 -11.14 4.39
N LEU A 239 -5.80 -10.60 3.43
CA LEU A 239 -5.74 -11.09 2.05
C LEU A 239 -5.30 -12.55 1.93
N TRP A 240 -4.47 -13.01 2.85
CA TRP A 240 -3.77 -14.28 2.74
C TRP A 240 -4.25 -15.32 3.75
N GLU A 241 -5.06 -14.89 4.69
CA GLU A 241 -5.82 -15.79 5.54
C GLU A 241 -6.88 -16.46 4.68
N GLN A 242 -6.51 -17.61 4.08
CA GLN A 242 -7.46 -18.42 3.29
C GLN A 242 -8.70 -18.71 4.15
N PRO A 243 -9.93 -18.52 3.64
CA PRO A 243 -11.15 -18.89 4.36
C PRO A 243 -11.23 -20.38 4.72
N GLY A 244 -10.26 -21.21 4.27
CA GLY A 244 -10.22 -22.66 4.50
C GLY A 244 -8.99 -23.18 5.27
N ARG A 245 -8.03 -22.31 5.66
CA ARG A 245 -6.86 -22.68 6.48
C ARG A 245 -6.81 -21.97 7.82
N ALA A 246 -7.94 -21.49 8.34
CA ALA A 246 -8.10 -21.35 9.76
C ALA A 246 -7.99 -22.78 10.33
N GLY A 247 -6.80 -23.09 10.86
CA GLY A 247 -6.57 -24.36 11.51
C GLY A 247 -7.73 -24.66 12.44
N SER A 248 -8.31 -25.83 12.32
CA SER A 248 -9.31 -26.47 13.14
C SER A 248 -9.85 -25.61 14.29
N GLY A 249 -10.93 -24.84 13.98
CA GLY A 249 -11.91 -24.44 14.96
C GLY A 249 -11.44 -23.62 16.15
N THR A 250 -11.12 -22.34 15.93
CA THR A 250 -11.09 -21.38 17.04
C THR A 250 -12.44 -21.37 17.74
N ALA A 251 -12.50 -20.97 19.02
CA ALA A 251 -13.73 -20.95 19.80
C ALA A 251 -14.84 -20.15 19.09
N LEU A 252 -14.47 -19.02 18.48
CA LEU A 252 -15.38 -18.17 17.70
C LEU A 252 -15.94 -18.87 16.46
N HIS A 253 -15.13 -19.63 15.72
CA HIS A 253 -15.56 -20.40 14.55
C HIS A 253 -16.52 -21.52 14.94
N ARG A 254 -16.28 -22.18 16.07
CA ARG A 254 -17.21 -23.21 16.59
C ARG A 254 -18.53 -22.62 17.07
N LEU A 255 -18.49 -21.40 17.63
CA LEU A 255 -19.66 -20.72 18.16
C LEU A 255 -20.56 -20.15 17.03
N LEU A 256 -19.97 -19.43 16.08
CA LEU A 256 -20.71 -18.69 15.06
C LEU A 256 -20.79 -19.41 13.70
N GLY A 257 -19.96 -20.42 13.49
CA GLY A 257 -19.70 -20.98 12.18
C GLY A 257 -18.68 -20.15 11.37
N GLY A 258 -17.95 -20.81 10.44
CA GLY A 258 -16.81 -20.23 9.74
C GLY A 258 -17.08 -18.90 9.06
N SER A 259 -18.16 -18.81 8.28
CA SER A 259 -18.49 -17.59 7.53
C SER A 259 -18.84 -16.40 8.42
N ARG A 260 -19.65 -16.62 9.48
CA ARG A 260 -20.05 -15.56 10.41
C ARG A 260 -18.88 -15.07 11.27
N ALA A 261 -18.03 -15.98 11.71
CA ALA A 261 -16.82 -15.63 12.43
C ALA A 261 -15.86 -14.81 11.54
N ALA A 262 -15.66 -15.24 10.29
CA ALA A 262 -14.81 -14.51 9.33
C ALA A 262 -15.37 -13.09 9.05
N ILE A 263 -16.69 -12.94 8.87
CA ILE A 263 -17.34 -11.64 8.70
C ILE A 263 -17.16 -10.77 9.94
N LEU A 264 -17.39 -11.31 11.15
CA LEU A 264 -17.23 -10.56 12.38
C LEU A 264 -15.79 -10.08 12.56
N LEU A 265 -14.80 -10.93 12.32
CA LEU A 265 -13.38 -10.57 12.37
C LEU A 265 -13.00 -9.55 11.28
N ALA A 266 -13.55 -9.70 10.07
CA ALA A 266 -13.33 -8.77 8.97
C ALA A 266 -13.94 -7.38 9.19
N LEU A 267 -14.90 -7.24 10.11
CA LEU A 267 -15.51 -5.97 10.51
C LEU A 267 -14.72 -5.24 11.63
N GLU A 268 -13.40 -5.40 11.68
CA GLU A 268 -12.54 -4.53 12.51
C GLU A 268 -12.77 -3.06 12.16
N ASP A 269 -12.91 -2.78 10.87
CA ASP A 269 -13.35 -1.50 10.32
C ASP A 269 -14.71 -1.62 9.64
N PRO A 270 -15.51 -0.52 9.57
CA PRO A 270 -16.78 -0.52 8.87
C PRO A 270 -16.62 -0.91 7.38
N ALA A 271 -17.45 -1.82 6.90
CA ALA A 271 -17.40 -2.29 5.52
C ALA A 271 -18.80 -2.49 4.92
N SER A 272 -18.93 -2.32 3.61
CA SER A 272 -20.14 -2.65 2.86
C SER A 272 -20.23 -4.15 2.55
N THR A 273 -21.44 -4.63 2.21
CA THR A 273 -21.64 -6.02 1.76
C THR A 273 -20.74 -6.37 0.58
N THR A 274 -20.58 -5.44 -0.38
CA THR A 274 -19.73 -5.63 -1.57
C THR A 274 -18.25 -5.77 -1.18
N GLN A 275 -17.77 -4.93 -0.26
CA GLN A 275 -16.40 -5.00 0.24
C GLN A 275 -16.14 -6.33 0.99
N LEU A 276 -17.06 -6.73 1.86
CA LEU A 276 -16.94 -8.02 2.56
C LEU A 276 -16.97 -9.21 1.60
N ALA A 277 -17.83 -9.19 0.59
CA ALA A 277 -17.89 -10.22 -0.43
C ALA A 277 -16.56 -10.33 -1.20
N GLY A 278 -15.97 -9.19 -1.57
CA GLY A 278 -14.65 -9.13 -2.19
C GLY A 278 -13.53 -9.64 -1.28
N THR A 279 -13.52 -9.18 -0.02
CA THR A 279 -12.48 -9.54 0.96
C THR A 279 -12.52 -11.04 1.33
N LEU A 280 -13.72 -11.61 1.48
CA LEU A 280 -13.88 -12.98 1.95
C LEU A 280 -14.06 -14.00 0.81
N GLY A 281 -14.09 -13.55 -0.45
CA GLY A 281 -14.31 -14.43 -1.60
C GLY A 281 -15.66 -15.11 -1.63
N GLN A 282 -16.70 -14.51 -1.01
CA GLN A 282 -18.05 -15.07 -0.88
C GLN A 282 -19.04 -14.31 -1.78
N SER A 283 -20.18 -14.93 -2.07
CA SER A 283 -21.25 -14.29 -2.83
C SER A 283 -21.90 -13.13 -2.05
N LEU A 284 -22.37 -12.09 -2.76
CA LEU A 284 -23.09 -10.97 -2.14
C LEU A 284 -24.32 -11.40 -1.34
N GLY A 285 -25.09 -12.38 -1.86
CA GLY A 285 -26.25 -12.94 -1.18
C GLY A 285 -25.86 -13.63 0.13
N GLY A 286 -24.86 -14.51 0.10
CA GLY A 286 -24.38 -15.21 1.29
C GLY A 286 -23.86 -14.27 2.38
N ILE A 287 -23.10 -13.22 1.99
CA ILE A 287 -22.66 -12.18 2.94
C ILE A 287 -23.88 -11.44 3.52
N GLY A 288 -24.88 -11.11 2.69
CA GLY A 288 -26.12 -10.45 3.13
C GLY A 288 -26.87 -11.25 4.19
N ASP A 289 -27.03 -12.54 3.96
CA ASP A 289 -27.71 -13.46 4.89
C ASP A 289 -26.95 -13.57 6.22
N HIS A 290 -25.63 -13.72 6.16
CA HIS A 290 -24.81 -13.79 7.37
C HIS A 290 -24.81 -12.48 8.16
N LEU A 291 -24.77 -11.32 7.49
CA LEU A 291 -24.89 -10.02 8.14
C LEU A 291 -26.27 -9.81 8.78
N ALA A 292 -27.33 -10.32 8.18
CA ALA A 292 -28.66 -10.28 8.78
C ALA A 292 -28.70 -11.03 10.12
N VAL A 293 -28.17 -12.24 10.17
CA VAL A 293 -28.06 -13.05 11.39
C VAL A 293 -27.19 -12.38 12.45
N LEU A 294 -26.02 -11.86 12.07
CA LEU A 294 -25.12 -11.19 13.01
C LEU A 294 -25.73 -9.89 13.57
N ARG A 295 -26.53 -9.18 12.77
CA ARG A 295 -27.26 -8.00 13.22
C ARG A 295 -28.40 -8.36 14.16
N GLU A 296 -29.17 -9.39 13.87
CA GLU A 296 -30.22 -9.91 14.71
C GLU A 296 -29.69 -10.37 16.08
N ALA A 297 -28.49 -11.00 16.06
CA ALA A 297 -27.75 -11.37 17.26
C ALA A 297 -27.13 -10.17 18.01
N GLY A 298 -27.28 -8.94 17.52
CA GLY A 298 -26.72 -7.74 18.15
C GLY A 298 -25.20 -7.62 18.07
N LEU A 299 -24.52 -8.44 17.24
CA LEU A 299 -23.07 -8.43 17.10
C LEU A 299 -22.57 -7.37 16.08
N VAL A 300 -23.44 -7.01 15.13
CA VAL A 300 -23.15 -6.07 14.06
C VAL A 300 -24.27 -5.03 13.95
N ALA A 301 -23.89 -3.76 13.75
CA ALA A 301 -24.81 -2.68 13.44
C ALA A 301 -24.60 -2.20 12.00
N ARG A 302 -25.66 -1.65 11.38
CA ARG A 302 -25.58 -1.00 10.07
C ARG A 302 -25.78 0.49 10.19
N ALA A 303 -25.08 1.27 9.37
CA ALA A 303 -25.30 2.71 9.23
C ALA A 303 -25.28 3.09 7.75
N ARG A 304 -26.03 4.11 7.38
CA ARG A 304 -26.02 4.67 6.03
C ARG A 304 -24.90 5.69 5.95
N SER A 305 -24.04 5.56 4.96
CA SER A 305 -22.97 6.52 4.65
C SER A 305 -23.12 6.94 3.19
N GLY A 306 -23.74 8.09 2.95
CA GLY A 306 -24.08 8.54 1.59
C GLY A 306 -24.98 7.53 0.85
N ARG A 307 -24.47 7.04 -0.30
CA ARG A 307 -25.16 6.03 -1.14
C ARG A 307 -24.91 4.59 -0.68
N SER A 308 -24.02 4.37 0.28
CA SER A 308 -23.62 3.03 0.74
C SER A 308 -24.17 2.71 2.11
N VAL A 309 -24.42 1.42 2.35
CA VAL A 309 -24.73 0.85 3.67
C VAL A 309 -23.45 0.22 4.19
N LEU A 310 -22.96 0.70 5.33
CA LEU A 310 -21.79 0.16 6.01
C LEU A 310 -22.23 -0.63 7.25
N TYR A 311 -21.55 -1.74 7.50
CA TYR A 311 -21.70 -2.56 8.69
C TYR A 311 -20.47 -2.37 9.59
N ARG A 312 -20.66 -2.39 10.89
CA ARG A 312 -19.60 -2.32 11.91
C ARG A 312 -19.93 -3.23 13.08
N ARG A 313 -18.94 -3.64 13.82
CA ARG A 313 -19.17 -4.36 15.09
C ARG A 313 -19.87 -3.44 16.11
N THR A 314 -20.67 -4.06 16.95
CA THR A 314 -21.16 -3.43 18.19
C THR A 314 -20.14 -3.65 19.31
N PRO A 315 -20.26 -3.01 20.48
CA PRO A 315 -19.42 -3.30 21.64
C PRO A 315 -19.37 -4.79 22.01
N VAL A 316 -20.51 -5.51 21.86
CA VAL A 316 -20.57 -6.97 22.09
C VAL A 316 -19.80 -7.72 21.02
N GLY A 317 -19.92 -7.31 19.75
CA GLY A 317 -19.15 -7.87 18.65
C GLY A 317 -17.64 -7.62 18.81
N ASP A 318 -17.24 -6.44 19.30
CA ASP A 318 -15.83 -6.15 19.59
C ASP A 318 -15.30 -7.00 20.74
N ALA A 319 -16.03 -7.14 21.83
CA ALA A 319 -15.63 -7.98 22.95
C ALA A 319 -15.45 -9.46 22.52
N LEU A 320 -16.37 -9.97 21.69
CA LEU A 320 -16.30 -11.33 21.18
C LEU A 320 -15.12 -11.55 20.23
N ALA A 321 -14.82 -10.58 19.35
CA ALA A 321 -13.67 -10.62 18.46
C ALA A 321 -12.33 -10.48 19.23
N ALA A 322 -12.28 -9.64 20.26
CA ALA A 322 -11.09 -9.45 21.10
C ALA A 322 -10.75 -10.71 21.92
N ALA A 323 -11.74 -11.42 22.43
CA ALA A 323 -11.53 -12.68 23.15
C ALA A 323 -10.82 -13.73 22.28
N GLU A 324 -11.09 -13.76 20.97
CA GLU A 324 -10.41 -14.62 20.00
C GLU A 324 -8.93 -14.25 19.82
N LEU A 325 -8.62 -12.94 19.76
CA LEU A 325 -7.26 -12.44 19.58
C LEU A 325 -6.37 -12.70 20.81
N GLN A 326 -6.96 -12.76 22.03
CA GLN A 326 -6.24 -13.04 23.27
C GLN A 326 -5.89 -14.53 23.47
N VAL A 327 -6.62 -15.44 22.85
CA VAL A 327 -6.37 -16.89 22.94
C VAL A 327 -5.18 -17.30 22.05
N ARG A 328 -4.90 -16.58 20.97
CA ARG A 328 -3.79 -16.89 20.03
C ARG A 328 -2.37 -16.86 20.65
N PRO A 329 -1.98 -15.93 21.56
CA PRO A 329 -0.64 -15.95 22.14
C PRO A 329 -0.37 -17.12 23.08
N ARG A 330 -1.37 -17.65 23.79
CA ARG A 330 -1.21 -18.74 24.76
C ARG A 330 -0.98 -20.10 24.10
N GLN A 331 -1.49 -20.35 22.91
CA GLN A 331 -1.25 -21.62 22.20
C GLN A 331 0.13 -21.67 21.52
N ARG A 332 0.74 -20.53 21.18
CA ARG A 332 2.14 -20.48 20.70
C ARG A 332 3.15 -20.76 21.79
N ALA A 333 2.89 -20.34 23.01
CA ALA A 333 3.78 -20.56 24.16
C ALA A 333 3.80 -22.03 24.65
N LEU A 334 2.81 -22.84 24.30
CA LEU A 334 2.75 -24.26 24.68
C LEU A 334 3.29 -25.21 23.60
N GLY A 335 3.57 -24.72 22.39
CA GLY A 335 4.16 -25.51 21.29
C GLY A 335 5.66 -25.36 21.09
N GLU A 336 6.31 -24.39 21.75
CA GLU A 336 7.76 -24.13 21.63
C GLU A 336 8.61 -24.69 22.78
N GLY A 337 8.02 -25.56 23.63
CA GLY A 337 8.68 -26.07 24.85
C GLY A 337 9.51 -27.33 24.70
N ASP A 338 9.64 -27.96 23.52
CA ASP A 338 10.24 -29.30 23.41
C ASP A 338 11.42 -29.46 22.46
N GLU A 339 12.07 -28.37 22.00
CA GLU A 339 13.23 -28.45 21.08
C GLU A 339 14.46 -27.62 21.49
N GLN A 340 14.62 -27.21 22.76
CA GLN A 340 15.81 -26.51 23.24
C GLN A 340 16.60 -27.30 24.30
N HIS A 341 16.94 -28.55 24.00
CA HIS A 341 17.98 -29.25 24.75
C HIS A 341 18.89 -30.07 23.83
N ARG A 342 19.72 -29.40 23.06
CA ARG A 342 21.02 -29.89 22.56
C ARG A 342 21.75 -28.78 21.82
N TYR A 343 22.67 -28.11 22.45
CA TYR A 343 23.96 -27.61 21.99
C TYR A 343 24.38 -26.45 22.91
N ALA A 344 24.96 -26.82 24.04
CA ALA A 344 25.86 -25.95 24.79
C ALA A 344 27.29 -26.35 24.42
N GLY A 345 28.10 -25.39 23.98
CA GLY A 345 29.52 -25.63 23.77
C GLY A 345 30.25 -24.51 23.05
N HIS A 346 30.92 -23.66 23.82
CA HIS A 346 32.17 -22.94 23.54
C HIS A 346 32.24 -21.84 22.47
N GLY A 347 32.68 -20.66 22.93
CA GLY A 347 33.35 -19.65 22.11
C GLY A 347 33.28 -18.23 22.64
N GLN A 348 34.15 -17.90 23.58
CA GLN A 348 34.49 -16.51 23.96
C GLN A 348 35.34 -15.87 22.85
N GLY A 349 35.02 -14.65 22.44
CA GLY A 349 35.83 -13.81 21.59
C GLY A 349 35.43 -12.33 21.71
N PRO A 350 36.36 -11.38 21.61
CA PRO A 350 36.31 -10.07 22.28
C PRO A 350 35.58 -8.97 21.53
N GLY A 351 35.23 -7.95 22.30
CA GLY A 351 34.39 -6.80 21.97
C GLY A 351 34.80 -5.98 20.74
N HIS A 352 33.80 -5.45 20.10
CA HIS A 352 33.89 -4.34 19.13
C HIS A 352 33.09 -3.13 19.61
N PRO A 353 33.55 -1.90 19.32
CA PRO A 353 33.05 -0.67 19.93
C PRO A 353 31.69 -0.25 19.36
N GLN A 354 30.89 0.32 20.26
CA GLN A 354 29.60 0.93 19.97
C GLN A 354 29.73 2.09 19.00
N GLU A 355 29.23 1.97 17.78
CA GLU A 355 28.97 3.08 16.90
C GLU A 355 27.69 3.82 17.34
N ARG A 356 27.83 5.13 17.56
CA ARG A 356 26.71 6.05 17.83
C ARG A 356 25.80 6.14 16.59
N PRO A 357 24.47 6.22 16.76
CA PRO A 357 23.58 6.41 15.62
C PRO A 357 23.79 7.79 15.01
N ARG A 358 24.09 7.81 13.71
CA ARG A 358 24.14 9.02 12.89
C ARG A 358 22.72 9.59 12.78
N GLY A 359 22.58 10.91 12.98
CA GLY A 359 21.33 11.64 12.95
C GLY A 359 20.52 11.38 11.66
N GLY A 360 19.30 10.99 11.83
CA GLY A 360 18.35 10.81 10.73
C GLY A 360 17.88 12.18 10.21
N HIS A 361 17.98 12.38 8.91
CA HIS A 361 17.46 13.56 8.24
C HIS A 361 15.93 13.58 8.26
N ARG A 362 15.33 14.72 8.56
CA ARG A 362 13.88 14.95 8.55
C ARG A 362 13.52 15.77 7.32
N THR A 363 12.50 15.34 6.59
CA THR A 363 11.93 16.10 5.47
C THR A 363 10.53 16.60 5.83
N GLU A 364 10.25 17.84 5.57
CA GLU A 364 9.01 18.53 5.93
C GLU A 364 8.14 18.82 4.68
N LEU A 365 6.83 18.57 4.80
CA LEU A 365 5.81 18.89 3.78
C LEU A 365 4.81 19.90 4.33
N CYS A 366 4.66 21.04 3.68
CA CYS A 366 3.70 22.07 4.09
C CYS A 366 2.35 21.93 3.37
N LEU A 367 1.27 21.69 4.13
CA LEU A 367 -0.10 21.85 3.65
C LEU A 367 -0.57 23.26 4.07
N GLY A 368 -0.64 24.20 3.12
CA GLY A 368 -1.15 25.54 3.40
C GLY A 368 -2.65 25.50 3.72
N GLU A 369 -3.04 25.85 4.92
CA GLU A 369 -4.43 26.23 5.22
C GLU A 369 -4.67 27.62 4.65
N GLY A 370 -5.57 27.73 3.66
CA GLY A 370 -6.01 29.00 3.10
C GLY A 370 -6.82 29.79 4.13
N ARG A 371 -6.17 30.62 4.91
CA ARG A 371 -6.82 31.76 5.59
C ARG A 371 -6.58 33.00 4.76
N GLY A 372 -7.66 33.53 4.19
CA GLY A 372 -7.68 34.86 3.63
C GLY A 372 -7.33 35.89 4.70
N GLY A 373 -6.24 36.57 4.50
CA GLY A 373 -5.80 37.68 5.30
C GLY A 373 -5.15 38.71 4.40
N PHE A 374 -5.88 39.74 4.04
CA PHE A 374 -5.35 40.98 3.44
C PHE A 374 -4.27 41.55 4.38
N GLY A 375 -3.04 41.60 3.95
CA GLY A 375 -1.93 42.25 4.63
C GLY A 375 -1.18 43.16 3.67
N ARG A 376 -1.29 44.46 3.93
CA ARG A 376 -0.79 45.63 3.21
C ARG A 376 0.69 45.54 2.92
N TYR A 377 1.04 45.95 1.70
CA TYR A 377 2.39 46.47 1.38
C TYR A 377 2.67 47.69 2.23
N ALA A 378 3.81 47.72 2.86
CA ALA A 378 4.47 48.94 3.30
C ALA A 378 5.74 49.09 2.47
N ASP A 379 5.73 50.13 1.63
CA ASP A 379 6.95 50.71 1.10
C ASP A 379 7.76 51.26 2.27
N ASP A 380 9.06 51.03 2.25
CA ASP A 380 10.03 51.95 2.82
C ASP A 380 11.32 51.87 2.04
N ASP A 381 11.56 53.00 1.34
CA ASP A 381 12.85 53.47 0.87
C ASP A 381 13.81 53.69 2.07
N GLN A 382 15.02 53.15 2.00
CA GLN A 382 16.33 53.83 2.07
C GLN A 382 17.49 52.80 2.04
#